data_31085ecadd62def9bc210eb5eb8ee5b6
#
_entry.id   31085ecadd62def9bc210eb5eb8ee5b6
#
_cell.length_a   1.000
_cell.length_b   1.000
_cell.length_c   1.000
_cell.angle_alpha   90.00
_cell.angle_beta   90.00
_cell.angle_gamma   90.00
#
_symmetry.space_group_name_H-M   'P 1'
#
loop_
_entity.id
_entity.type
_entity.pdbx_description
1 polymer ?
#
loop_
_entity_poly.entity_id
_entity_poly.type
_entity_poly.pdbx_seq_one_letter_code
_entity_poly.pdbx_strand_id
1 'polypeptide(L)'
;MYRRKPRLNSELCADNSVAEKVCGIIWPMNETDCLFCKILAGTAAADVIYQDNRCVVIRDVNPQAPTHMLVIPREHMESLDDASQKDESLLGHLLRISARVAYEHGLSESGGYRTVINTGAGAGQSVSHLHVHVLGGREMTWPPG
;
A
#
# COMPACT_ATOMS: atom_id res chain seq x y z
N MET A 1 20.00 10.43 12.80
CA MET A 1 19.11 10.83 13.91
C MET A 1 17.75 11.19 13.33
N TYR A 2 16.81 10.26 13.42
CA TYR A 2 15.44 10.43 12.89
C TYR A 2 14.61 11.17 13.92
N ARG A 3 14.19 12.42 13.65
CA ARG A 3 13.31 13.18 14.55
C ARG A 3 11.87 12.71 14.36
N ARG A 4 11.33 12.01 15.35
CA ARG A 4 9.89 11.69 15.43
C ARG A 4 9.09 12.99 15.59
N LYS A 5 8.07 13.18 14.76
CA LYS A 5 7.03 14.20 14.99
C LYS A 5 6.24 13.84 16.25
N PRO A 6 5.92 14.79 17.14
CA PRO A 6 5.15 14.50 18.33
C PRO A 6 3.71 14.13 17.97
N ARG A 7 3.20 13.04 18.54
CA ARG A 7 1.78 12.71 18.55
C ARG A 7 1.07 13.71 19.45
N LEU A 8 0.09 14.43 18.91
CA LEU A 8 -0.82 15.24 19.73
C LEU A 8 -1.80 14.31 20.42
N ASN A 9 -1.76 14.33 21.76
CA ASN A 9 -2.69 13.63 22.63
C ASN A 9 -4.13 14.11 22.38
N SER A 10 -5.03 13.15 22.21
CA SER A 10 -6.48 13.33 22.17
C SER A 10 -7.05 13.42 23.61
N GLU A 11 -6.76 14.49 24.31
CA GLU A 11 -7.48 14.84 25.54
C GLU A 11 -7.72 16.35 25.49
N LEU A 12 -8.95 16.73 25.14
CA LEU A 12 -9.67 17.97 25.48
C LEU A 12 -10.67 18.32 24.38
N CYS A 13 -11.83 17.67 24.42
CA CYS A 13 -13.08 18.24 23.91
C CYS A 13 -14.23 17.50 24.57
N ALA A 14 -14.49 17.86 25.82
CA ALA A 14 -15.77 17.66 26.47
C ALA A 14 -16.27 19.03 26.89
N ASP A 15 -17.03 19.69 26.03
CA ASP A 15 -18.14 20.54 26.44
C ASP A 15 -19.06 20.83 25.26
N ASN A 16 -20.33 20.51 25.45
CA ASN A 16 -21.44 20.71 24.56
C ASN A 16 -22.03 22.10 24.83
N SER A 17 -21.72 23.10 24.02
CA SER A 17 -22.71 24.18 23.76
C SER A 17 -22.23 25.13 22.67
N VAL A 18 -23.02 25.17 21.58
CA VAL A 18 -23.30 26.29 20.67
C VAL A 18 -22.19 26.88 19.83
N ALA A 19 -22.43 26.78 18.53
CA ALA A 19 -22.04 27.68 17.45
C ALA A 19 -20.62 27.58 16.87
N GLU A 20 -20.62 27.00 15.66
CA GLU A 20 -19.92 27.46 14.45
C GLU A 20 -18.69 28.36 14.64
N LYS A 21 -17.50 27.82 14.33
CA LYS A 21 -16.61 28.38 13.31
C LYS A 21 -15.28 27.61 13.21
N VAL A 22 -15.12 26.94 12.07
CA VAL A 22 -13.88 26.88 11.27
C VAL A 22 -12.60 26.62 12.08
N CYS A 23 -12.41 25.40 12.48
CA CYS A 23 -11.06 24.89 12.58
C CYS A 23 -10.79 24.14 11.28
N GLY A 24 -9.81 24.57 10.49
CA GLY A 24 -9.39 23.88 9.29
C GLY A 24 -8.77 22.54 9.64
N ILE A 25 -9.62 21.58 9.98
CA ILE A 25 -9.22 20.19 10.17
C ILE A 25 -9.04 19.63 8.76
N ILE A 26 -7.79 19.41 8.37
CA ILE A 26 -7.48 18.48 7.30
C ILE A 26 -7.92 17.12 7.84
N TRP A 27 -9.10 16.67 7.43
CA TRP A 27 -9.58 15.33 7.73
C TRP A 27 -8.56 14.34 7.18
N PRO A 28 -8.15 13.31 7.95
CA PRO A 28 -7.45 12.19 7.35
C PRO A 28 -8.33 11.70 6.20
N MET A 29 -7.71 11.47 5.04
CA MET A 29 -8.39 10.93 3.87
C MET A 29 -9.21 9.74 4.34
N ASN A 30 -10.52 9.84 4.23
CA ASN A 30 -11.44 8.82 4.69
C ASN A 30 -11.05 7.50 4.03
N GLU A 31 -10.96 6.40 4.79
CA GLU A 31 -10.81 5.04 4.25
C GLU A 31 -11.82 4.76 3.13
N THR A 32 -12.97 5.45 3.16
CA THR A 32 -14.01 5.41 2.14
C THR A 32 -13.59 5.98 0.79
N ASP A 33 -12.51 6.78 0.70
CA ASP A 33 -12.07 7.39 -0.57
C ASP A 33 -10.85 6.70 -1.18
N CYS A 34 -10.20 5.82 -0.46
CA CYS A 34 -9.07 5.04 -0.94
C CYS A 34 -9.50 4.02 -2.01
N LEU A 35 -8.85 4.08 -3.19
CA LEU A 35 -9.12 3.15 -4.30
C LEU A 35 -8.93 1.69 -3.87
N PHE A 36 -7.88 1.37 -3.14
CA PHE A 36 -7.60 -0.01 -2.72
C PHE A 36 -8.59 -0.48 -1.67
N CYS A 37 -9.03 0.38 -0.75
CA CYS A 37 -10.11 0.03 0.16
C CYS A 37 -11.41 -0.28 -0.60
N LYS A 38 -11.72 0.46 -1.67
CA LYS A 38 -12.88 0.20 -2.54
C LYS A 38 -12.75 -1.16 -3.27
N ILE A 39 -11.56 -1.50 -3.74
CA ILE A 39 -11.28 -2.81 -4.36
C ILE A 39 -11.43 -3.93 -3.32
N LEU A 40 -10.88 -3.76 -2.13
CA LEU A 40 -10.97 -4.73 -1.03
C LEU A 40 -12.42 -4.94 -0.55
N ALA A 41 -13.23 -3.90 -0.60
CA ALA A 41 -14.67 -3.95 -0.30
C ALA A 41 -15.54 -4.49 -1.47
N GLY A 42 -14.94 -4.73 -2.65
CA GLY A 42 -15.68 -5.16 -3.84
C GLY A 42 -16.53 -4.07 -4.51
N THR A 43 -16.32 -2.81 -4.16
CA THR A 43 -17.05 -1.65 -4.73
C THR A 43 -16.34 -1.02 -5.92
N ALA A 44 -15.07 -1.37 -6.17
CA ALA A 44 -14.33 -1.03 -7.37
C ALA A 44 -13.79 -2.31 -8.03
N ALA A 45 -13.83 -2.34 -9.37
CA ALA A 45 -13.38 -3.50 -10.14
C ALA A 45 -11.84 -3.62 -10.12
N ALA A 46 -11.34 -4.86 -10.04
CA ALA A 46 -9.93 -5.19 -10.18
C ALA A 46 -9.77 -6.62 -10.70
N ASP A 47 -8.67 -6.89 -11.40
CA ASP A 47 -8.29 -8.25 -11.80
C ASP A 47 -7.53 -8.92 -10.63
N VAL A 48 -8.27 -9.63 -9.79
CA VAL A 48 -7.75 -10.31 -8.59
C VAL A 48 -7.15 -11.66 -8.99
N ILE A 49 -5.86 -11.84 -8.74
CA ILE A 49 -5.11 -13.07 -9.06
C ILE A 49 -4.80 -13.93 -7.83
N TYR A 50 -4.83 -13.36 -6.64
CA TYR A 50 -4.68 -14.07 -5.37
C TYR A 50 -5.33 -13.27 -4.25
N GLN A 51 -5.84 -13.97 -3.23
CA GLN A 51 -6.27 -13.32 -1.98
C GLN A 51 -6.22 -14.28 -0.81
N ASP A 52 -5.99 -13.72 0.36
CA ASP A 52 -6.11 -14.40 1.65
C ASP A 52 -6.73 -13.48 2.72
N ASN A 53 -6.66 -13.85 3.99
CA ASN A 53 -7.20 -13.05 5.09
C ASN A 53 -6.38 -11.79 5.43
N ARG A 54 -5.19 -11.60 4.84
CA ARG A 54 -4.27 -10.49 5.14
C ARG A 54 -4.02 -9.58 3.95
N CYS A 55 -4.08 -10.09 2.72
CA CYS A 55 -3.81 -9.31 1.52
C CYS A 55 -4.61 -9.78 0.31
N VAL A 56 -4.62 -8.92 -0.71
CA VAL A 56 -5.11 -9.21 -2.06
C VAL A 56 -3.99 -8.90 -3.05
N VAL A 57 -3.88 -9.68 -4.11
CA VAL A 57 -2.98 -9.38 -5.25
C VAL A 57 -3.82 -9.14 -6.48
N ILE A 58 -3.56 -8.03 -7.14
CA ILE A 58 -4.23 -7.64 -8.38
C ILE A 58 -3.23 -7.40 -9.50
N ARG A 59 -3.68 -7.47 -10.77
CA ARG A 59 -2.90 -6.92 -11.88
C ARG A 59 -2.95 -5.41 -11.87
N ASP A 60 -1.82 -4.76 -12.12
CA ASP A 60 -1.79 -3.32 -12.28
C ASP A 60 -2.47 -2.93 -13.62
N VAL A 61 -3.38 -1.95 -13.58
CA VAL A 61 -4.10 -1.44 -14.76
C VAL A 61 -3.22 -0.58 -15.66
N ASN A 62 -2.07 -0.11 -15.14
CA ASN A 62 -1.06 0.65 -15.88
C ASN A 62 0.30 -0.04 -15.78
N PRO A 63 0.47 -1.22 -16.40
CA PRO A 63 1.64 -2.06 -16.19
C PRO A 63 2.92 -1.42 -16.73
N GLN A 64 3.97 -1.42 -15.91
CA GLN A 64 5.31 -0.92 -16.25
C GLN A 64 6.28 -2.05 -16.65
N ALA A 65 5.80 -3.27 -16.70
CA ALA A 65 6.49 -4.46 -17.18
C ALA A 65 5.45 -5.45 -17.73
N PRO A 66 5.83 -6.44 -18.54
CA PRO A 66 4.92 -7.48 -19.08
C PRO A 66 4.11 -8.16 -17.98
N THR A 67 4.71 -8.39 -16.81
CA THR A 67 4.02 -8.77 -15.58
C THR A 67 4.19 -7.67 -14.56
N HIS A 68 3.08 -7.08 -14.12
CA HIS A 68 3.05 -6.07 -13.08
C HIS A 68 1.86 -6.34 -12.15
N MET A 69 2.15 -6.72 -10.93
CA MET A 69 1.17 -7.09 -9.91
C MET A 69 1.34 -6.18 -8.69
N LEU A 70 0.25 -5.98 -7.96
CA LEU A 70 0.22 -5.21 -6.72
C LEU A 70 -0.23 -6.12 -5.57
N VAL A 71 0.59 -6.24 -4.54
CA VAL A 71 0.25 -6.94 -3.29
C VAL A 71 -0.19 -5.91 -2.27
N ILE A 72 -1.45 -5.96 -1.87
CA ILE A 72 -2.14 -4.91 -1.12
C ILE A 72 -2.62 -5.51 0.21
N PRO A 73 -2.22 -4.99 1.38
CA PRO A 73 -2.75 -5.44 2.67
C PRO A 73 -4.23 -5.07 2.79
N ARG A 74 -5.00 -5.92 3.48
CA ARG A 74 -6.42 -5.63 3.77
C ARG A 74 -6.58 -4.53 4.81
N GLU A 75 -5.65 -4.43 5.75
CA GLU A 75 -5.58 -3.34 6.70
C GLU A 75 -5.07 -2.08 5.98
N HIS A 76 -5.82 -0.98 6.11
CA HIS A 76 -5.39 0.29 5.54
C HIS A 76 -4.20 0.85 6.31
N MET A 77 -3.12 1.07 5.59
CA MET A 77 -1.89 1.70 6.06
C MET A 77 -1.43 2.61 4.92
N GLU A 78 -1.23 3.88 5.16
CA GLU A 78 -0.95 4.83 4.07
C GLU A 78 0.37 4.51 3.36
N SER A 79 1.42 4.18 4.13
CA SER A 79 2.77 3.94 3.62
C SER A 79 3.59 3.08 4.59
N LEU A 80 4.85 2.77 4.25
CA LEU A 80 5.78 2.12 5.18
C LEU A 80 6.09 2.97 6.42
N ASP A 81 6.02 4.29 6.31
CA ASP A 81 6.32 5.19 7.44
C ASP A 81 5.26 5.10 8.55
N ASP A 82 4.05 4.59 8.22
CA ASP A 82 2.97 4.36 9.18
C ASP A 82 3.09 3.01 9.88
N ALA A 83 3.92 2.11 9.34
CA ALA A 83 4.16 0.81 9.93
C ALA A 83 4.91 0.93 11.28
N SER A 84 4.56 0.06 12.21
CA SER A 84 5.18 -0.07 13.51
C SER A 84 5.69 -1.49 13.73
N GLN A 85 6.34 -1.75 14.86
CA GLN A 85 6.86 -3.07 15.19
C GLN A 85 5.77 -4.17 15.17
N LYS A 86 4.51 -3.85 15.51
CA LYS A 86 3.40 -4.80 15.45
C LYS A 86 3.09 -5.28 14.01
N ASP A 87 3.50 -4.52 13.01
CA ASP A 87 3.18 -4.75 11.60
C ASP A 87 4.25 -5.59 10.88
N GLU A 88 5.36 -5.92 11.55
CA GLU A 88 6.47 -6.73 10.97
C GLU A 88 5.97 -8.03 10.36
N SER A 89 5.05 -8.74 11.05
CA SER A 89 4.47 -9.98 10.52
C SER A 89 3.63 -9.76 9.26
N LEU A 90 2.94 -8.62 9.14
CA LEU A 90 2.20 -8.25 7.94
C LEU A 90 3.16 -7.94 6.79
N LEU A 91 4.17 -7.10 7.04
CA LEU A 91 5.16 -6.73 6.03
C LEU A 91 5.91 -7.96 5.50
N GLY A 92 6.34 -8.86 6.37
CA GLY A 92 6.95 -10.13 5.99
C GLY A 92 6.01 -11.01 5.17
N HIS A 93 4.72 -11.04 5.50
CA HIS A 93 3.70 -11.75 4.73
C HIS A 93 3.56 -11.18 3.31
N LEU A 94 3.47 -9.86 3.15
CA LEU A 94 3.37 -9.22 1.83
C LEU A 94 4.57 -9.58 0.94
N LEU A 95 5.80 -9.56 1.47
CA LEU A 95 6.99 -9.95 0.71
C LEU A 95 6.97 -11.44 0.35
N ARG A 96 6.53 -12.31 1.25
CA ARG A 96 6.39 -13.75 0.98
C ARG A 96 5.35 -14.03 -0.10
N ILE A 97 4.21 -13.34 -0.08
CA ILE A 97 3.19 -13.44 -1.13
C ILE A 97 3.72 -12.89 -2.45
N SER A 98 4.47 -11.78 -2.44
CA SER A 98 5.14 -11.25 -3.63
C SER A 98 6.03 -12.30 -4.31
N ALA A 99 6.84 -13.00 -3.53
CA ALA A 99 7.70 -14.07 -4.05
C ALA A 99 6.88 -15.26 -4.57
N ARG A 100 5.80 -15.62 -3.88
CA ARG A 100 4.91 -16.71 -4.29
C ARG A 100 4.25 -16.42 -5.63
N VAL A 101 3.60 -15.26 -5.78
CA VAL A 101 2.92 -14.93 -7.04
C VAL A 101 3.90 -14.73 -8.20
N ALA A 102 5.11 -14.23 -7.92
CA ALA A 102 6.18 -14.17 -8.91
C ALA A 102 6.56 -15.57 -9.43
N TYR A 103 6.72 -16.54 -8.52
CA TYR A 103 7.00 -17.92 -8.87
C TYR A 103 5.84 -18.55 -9.67
N GLU A 104 4.60 -18.42 -9.20
CA GLU A 104 3.41 -18.96 -9.86
C GLU A 104 3.20 -18.39 -11.27
N HIS A 105 3.72 -17.18 -11.54
CA HIS A 105 3.70 -16.56 -12.87
C HIS A 105 5.00 -16.78 -13.68
N GLY A 106 5.87 -17.69 -13.25
CA GLY A 106 7.08 -18.07 -13.96
C GLY A 106 8.20 -17.03 -13.96
N LEU A 107 8.11 -15.97 -13.15
CA LEU A 107 9.09 -14.88 -13.17
C LEU A 107 10.44 -15.32 -12.60
N SER A 108 10.46 -16.24 -11.64
CA SER A 108 11.69 -16.76 -11.06
C SER A 108 12.52 -17.54 -12.08
N GLU A 109 11.87 -18.23 -13.02
CA GLU A 109 12.52 -19.04 -14.05
C GLU A 109 12.85 -18.22 -15.30
N SER A 110 12.14 -17.13 -15.57
CA SER A 110 12.28 -16.30 -16.77
C SER A 110 13.27 -15.14 -16.62
N GLY A 111 14.15 -15.18 -15.61
CA GLY A 111 15.21 -14.19 -15.43
C GLY A 111 15.05 -13.34 -14.17
N GLY A 112 14.00 -13.56 -13.40
CA GLY A 112 13.79 -12.89 -12.11
C GLY A 112 12.75 -11.77 -12.14
N TYR A 113 12.58 -11.13 -11.00
CA TYR A 113 11.61 -10.07 -10.80
C TYR A 113 12.14 -9.03 -9.81
N ARG A 114 11.52 -7.88 -9.80
CA ARG A 114 11.79 -6.80 -8.84
C ARG A 114 10.56 -6.55 -7.99
N THR A 115 10.77 -6.38 -6.68
CA THR A 115 9.75 -5.83 -5.79
C THR A 115 10.07 -4.37 -5.47
N VAL A 116 9.04 -3.52 -5.44
CA VAL A 116 9.19 -2.10 -5.14
C VAL A 116 8.09 -1.68 -4.18
N ILE A 117 8.46 -0.93 -3.15
CA ILE A 117 7.52 -0.25 -2.25
C ILE A 117 7.86 1.23 -2.30
N ASN A 118 6.94 2.03 -2.81
CA ASN A 118 7.09 3.48 -2.86
C ASN A 118 6.52 4.09 -1.57
N THR A 119 7.26 4.98 -0.95
CA THR A 119 6.82 5.73 0.22
C THR A 119 6.90 7.22 -0.05
N GLY A 120 5.73 7.87 -0.11
CA GLY A 120 5.60 9.28 -0.40
C GLY A 120 5.60 9.63 -1.90
N ALA A 121 5.08 10.79 -2.23
CA ALA A 121 4.88 11.26 -3.60
C ALA A 121 6.20 11.38 -4.39
N GLY A 122 7.29 11.81 -3.74
CA GLY A 122 8.61 11.94 -4.36
C GLY A 122 9.22 10.60 -4.78
N ALA A 123 8.76 9.49 -4.21
CA ALA A 123 9.14 8.12 -4.58
C ALA A 123 8.16 7.49 -5.60
N GLY A 124 7.11 8.22 -6.01
CA GLY A 124 6.13 7.73 -6.97
C GLY A 124 4.95 6.97 -6.36
N GLN A 125 4.71 7.13 -5.05
CA GLN A 125 3.51 6.58 -4.44
C GLN A 125 2.27 7.37 -4.91
N SER A 126 1.42 6.73 -5.73
CA SER A 126 0.22 7.35 -6.31
C SER A 126 -1.05 7.09 -5.52
N VAL A 127 -1.08 6.05 -4.69
CA VAL A 127 -2.22 5.68 -3.83
C VAL A 127 -1.73 5.63 -2.39
N SER A 128 -2.40 6.39 -1.49
CA SER A 128 -2.12 6.39 -0.05
C SER A 128 -2.70 5.15 0.64
N HIS A 129 -2.19 4.02 0.24
CA HIS A 129 -2.42 2.70 0.80
C HIS A 129 -1.19 1.85 0.45
N LEU A 130 -0.53 1.32 1.46
CA LEU A 130 0.67 0.50 1.28
C LEU A 130 0.44 -0.60 0.24
N HIS A 131 1.35 -0.74 -0.70
CA HIS A 131 1.33 -1.82 -1.67
C HIS A 131 2.75 -2.17 -2.13
N VAL A 132 2.93 -3.42 -2.50
CA VAL A 132 4.19 -3.93 -3.05
C VAL A 132 3.99 -4.20 -4.53
N HIS A 133 4.75 -3.51 -5.37
CA HIS A 133 4.84 -3.84 -6.79
C HIS A 133 5.67 -5.10 -6.99
N VAL A 134 5.22 -5.98 -7.88
CA VAL A 134 5.98 -7.13 -8.39
C VAL A 134 6.07 -6.97 -9.90
N LEU A 135 7.28 -6.76 -10.40
CA LEU A 135 7.56 -6.44 -11.81
C LEU A 135 8.47 -7.51 -12.41
N GLY A 136 8.12 -8.02 -13.56
CA GLY A 136 8.93 -9.02 -14.26
C GLY A 136 8.57 -9.18 -15.74
N GLY A 137 9.23 -10.13 -16.39
CA GLY A 137 9.03 -10.40 -17.82
C GLY A 137 9.85 -9.51 -18.75
N ARG A 138 10.76 -8.69 -18.21
CA ARG A 138 11.79 -7.95 -18.94
C ARG A 138 13.03 -7.79 -18.07
N GLU A 139 14.14 -7.46 -18.71
CA GLU A 139 15.35 -7.07 -17.98
C GLU A 139 15.12 -5.78 -17.17
N MET A 140 15.61 -5.77 -15.93
CA MET A 140 15.57 -4.63 -15.04
C MET A 140 16.96 -4.02 -14.92
N THR A 141 17.08 -2.75 -15.26
CA THR A 141 18.35 -2.03 -15.20
C THR A 141 18.71 -1.63 -13.76
N TRP A 142 19.97 -1.29 -13.57
CA TRP A 142 20.49 -0.69 -12.36
C TRP A 142 21.20 0.63 -12.72
N PRO A 143 21.00 1.74 -11.98
CA PRO A 143 20.14 1.93 -10.77
C PRO A 143 18.65 1.74 -11.05
N PRO A 144 17.83 1.48 -10.00
CA PRO A 144 16.42 1.09 -10.16
C PRO A 144 15.46 2.22 -10.54
N GLY A 145 15.92 3.43 -10.59
CA GLY A 145 15.13 4.62 -10.94
C GLY A 145 15.95 5.69 -11.61
#